data_d1330f3d824972daa54ad0b878670fe9
#
_entry.id   d1330f3d824972daa54ad0b878670fe9
#
_cell.length_a   1.000
_cell.length_b   1.000
_cell.length_c   1.000
_cell.angle_alpha   90.00
_cell.angle_beta   90.00
_cell.angle_gamma   90.00
#
_symmetry.space_group_name_H-M   'P 1'
#
loop_
_entity.id
_entity.type
_entity.pdbx_description
1 polymer ?
#
loop_
_entity_poly.entity_id
_entity_poly.type
_entity_poly.pdbx_seq_one_letter_code
_entity_poly.pdbx_strand_id
1 'polypeptide(L)'
;QNANIYVDDTPAINVFELRAKCRRLAKQGIDLIVIDYLQLMSGSTEKGGNREQEISQISRALKGLAKELDVPVIALSQLSRAVETRGGVKRPQLSDLRESGAIEQDADMVIFLYRPEYYGITENEDGSDARGTAEVIIAKNRHGAIQTVRLRFLDKFAKFTNKDAKVLPPEAEQETRTFSSRINDDDDILGGLSPKTDDAPF
;
A
#
# COMPACT_ATOMS: atom_id res chain seq x y z
N GLN A 1 12.68 16.85 -6.18
CA GLN A 1 11.77 16.65 -7.35
C GLN A 1 10.36 16.82 -6.82
N ASN A 2 9.61 17.78 -7.36
CA ASN A 2 8.22 18.02 -6.98
C ASN A 2 7.34 17.04 -7.75
N ALA A 3 7.00 15.91 -7.15
CA ALA A 3 5.97 15.02 -7.67
C ALA A 3 4.59 15.48 -7.15
N ASN A 4 3.60 15.53 -8.02
CA ASN A 4 2.22 15.82 -7.61
C ASN A 4 1.60 14.54 -7.03
N ILE A 5 1.43 14.50 -5.72
CA ILE A 5 0.81 13.37 -5.02
C ILE A 5 -0.52 13.84 -4.44
N TYR A 6 -1.59 13.17 -4.82
CA TYR A 6 -2.94 13.37 -4.31
C TYR A 6 -3.30 12.20 -3.41
N VAL A 7 -3.69 12.48 -2.16
CA VAL A 7 -4.12 11.46 -1.20
C VAL A 7 -5.61 11.63 -0.95
N ASP A 8 -6.36 10.55 -1.07
CA ASP A 8 -7.79 10.49 -0.76
C ASP A 8 -8.00 9.47 0.36
N ASP A 9 -8.46 9.91 1.50
CA ASP A 9 -8.70 9.12 2.71
C ASP A 9 -10.18 8.77 2.93
N THR A 10 -11.02 8.94 1.89
CA THR A 10 -12.45 8.62 1.98
C THR A 10 -12.66 7.14 2.36
N PRO A 11 -13.28 6.86 3.51
CA PRO A 11 -13.51 5.49 3.94
C PRO A 11 -14.53 4.80 3.04
N ALA A 12 -14.30 3.53 2.73
CA ALA A 12 -15.21 2.69 1.95
C ALA A 12 -15.66 3.35 0.63
N ILE A 13 -14.73 4.04 -0.05
CA ILE A 13 -15.02 4.70 -1.33
C ILE A 13 -15.65 3.72 -2.31
N ASN A 14 -16.72 4.13 -2.98
CA ASN A 14 -17.32 3.33 -4.02
C ASN A 14 -16.71 3.63 -5.40
N VAL A 15 -16.88 2.69 -6.33
CA VAL A 15 -16.25 2.79 -7.67
C VAL A 15 -16.71 4.02 -8.45
N PHE A 16 -17.97 4.44 -8.30
CA PHE A 16 -18.48 5.61 -9.01
C PHE A 16 -17.87 6.90 -8.50
N GLU A 17 -17.74 7.02 -7.19
CA GLU A 17 -17.09 8.15 -6.54
C GLU A 17 -15.60 8.22 -6.91
N LEU A 18 -14.88 7.08 -6.82
CA LEU A 18 -13.49 6.98 -7.27
C LEU A 18 -13.34 7.43 -8.72
N ARG A 19 -14.21 6.94 -9.62
CA ARG A 19 -14.18 7.29 -11.02
C ARG A 19 -14.38 8.81 -11.25
N ALA A 20 -15.33 9.41 -10.51
CA ALA A 20 -15.57 10.86 -10.60
C ALA A 20 -14.36 11.69 -10.13
N LYS A 21 -13.72 11.27 -9.01
CA LYS A 21 -12.51 11.90 -8.50
C LYS A 21 -11.33 11.75 -9.47
N CYS A 22 -11.09 10.54 -9.98
CA CYS A 22 -10.02 10.27 -10.93
C CYS A 22 -10.19 11.03 -12.25
N ARG A 23 -11.40 11.13 -12.79
CA ARG A 23 -11.69 11.94 -14.00
C ARG A 23 -11.37 13.41 -13.80
N ARG A 24 -11.64 13.95 -12.61
CA ARG A 24 -11.29 15.33 -12.27
C ARG A 24 -9.78 15.53 -12.21
N LEU A 25 -9.06 14.60 -11.55
CA LEU A 25 -7.61 14.65 -11.42
C LEU A 25 -6.89 14.39 -12.75
N ALA A 26 -7.45 13.56 -13.62
CA ALA A 26 -6.89 13.29 -14.95
C ALA A 26 -6.75 14.56 -15.80
N LYS A 27 -7.64 15.55 -15.60
CA LYS A 27 -7.50 16.87 -16.24
C LYS A 27 -6.28 17.67 -15.76
N GLN A 28 -5.73 17.31 -14.60
CA GLN A 28 -4.53 17.93 -14.01
C GLN A 28 -3.26 17.12 -14.33
N GLY A 29 -3.39 15.99 -15.03
CA GLY A 29 -2.29 15.11 -15.39
C GLY A 29 -1.91 14.16 -14.24
N ILE A 30 -2.56 13.00 -14.15
CA ILE A 30 -2.14 11.91 -13.28
C ILE A 30 -1.58 10.78 -14.14
N ASP A 31 -0.49 10.17 -13.66
CA ASP A 31 0.25 9.12 -14.37
C ASP A 31 0.05 7.74 -13.74
N LEU A 32 -0.50 7.67 -12.53
CA LEU A 32 -0.68 6.43 -11.77
C LEU A 32 -1.81 6.59 -10.75
N ILE A 33 -2.62 5.55 -10.60
CA ILE A 33 -3.61 5.42 -9.53
C ILE A 33 -3.20 4.23 -8.65
N VAL A 34 -3.11 4.45 -7.33
CA VAL A 34 -2.82 3.38 -6.35
C VAL A 34 -4.00 3.26 -5.39
N ILE A 35 -4.46 2.05 -5.15
CA ILE A 35 -5.58 1.73 -4.25
C ILE A 35 -5.09 0.81 -3.14
N ASP A 36 -5.14 1.29 -1.90
CA ASP A 36 -4.80 0.54 -0.70
C ASP A 36 -6.04 0.41 0.19
N TYR A 37 -6.74 -0.71 0.18
CA TYR A 37 -6.70 -1.91 -0.66
C TYR A 37 -8.12 -2.27 -1.12
N LEU A 38 -8.27 -3.17 -2.08
CA LEU A 38 -9.57 -3.47 -2.73
C LEU A 38 -10.69 -3.80 -1.75
N GLN A 39 -10.38 -4.54 -0.68
CA GLN A 39 -11.37 -4.99 0.29
C GLN A 39 -11.92 -3.86 1.18
N LEU A 40 -11.34 -2.66 1.14
CA LEU A 40 -11.92 -1.47 1.80
C LEU A 40 -12.90 -0.72 0.89
N MET A 41 -12.90 -0.98 -0.40
CA MET A 41 -13.85 -0.36 -1.32
C MET A 41 -15.24 -0.95 -1.14
N SER A 42 -16.26 -0.13 -1.41
CA SER A 42 -17.66 -0.58 -1.51
C SER A 42 -18.08 -0.76 -2.97
N GLY A 43 -18.82 -1.83 -3.22
CA GLY A 43 -19.46 -2.03 -4.52
C GLY A 43 -20.75 -1.20 -4.68
N SER A 44 -21.37 -1.33 -5.83
CA SER A 44 -22.65 -0.69 -6.15
C SER A 44 -23.87 -1.47 -5.68
N THR A 45 -23.68 -2.64 -5.10
CA THR A 45 -24.77 -3.54 -4.70
C THR A 45 -25.38 -3.14 -3.36
N GLU A 46 -26.70 -3.15 -3.29
CA GLU A 46 -27.46 -2.99 -2.06
C GLU A 46 -27.01 -4.02 -0.99
N LYS A 47 -27.14 -3.64 0.29
CA LYS A 47 -26.76 -4.45 1.45
C LYS A 47 -27.31 -5.89 1.32
N GLY A 48 -26.42 -6.87 1.14
CA GLY A 48 -26.77 -8.29 1.08
C GLY A 48 -26.15 -9.10 -0.06
N GLY A 49 -25.35 -8.49 -0.92
CA GLY A 49 -24.62 -9.19 -1.99
C GLY A 49 -23.47 -10.05 -1.46
N ASN A 50 -23.12 -11.10 -2.23
CA ASN A 50 -21.94 -11.91 -1.96
C ASN A 50 -20.68 -11.03 -2.16
N ARG A 51 -19.78 -10.99 -1.15
CA ARG A 51 -18.54 -10.21 -1.17
C ARG A 51 -17.67 -10.51 -2.38
N GLU A 52 -17.63 -11.76 -2.82
CA GLU A 52 -16.92 -12.17 -4.03
C GLU A 52 -17.45 -11.45 -5.28
N GLN A 53 -18.77 -11.34 -5.41
CA GLN A 53 -19.40 -10.64 -6.53
C GLN A 53 -19.09 -9.14 -6.50
N GLU A 54 -19.09 -8.55 -5.31
CA GLU A 54 -18.76 -7.14 -5.11
C GLU A 54 -17.33 -6.85 -5.54
N ILE A 55 -16.36 -7.64 -5.08
CA ILE A 55 -14.95 -7.51 -5.49
C ILE A 55 -14.79 -7.71 -7.00
N SER A 56 -15.54 -8.63 -7.59
CA SER A 56 -15.55 -8.86 -9.04
C SER A 56 -16.05 -7.63 -9.81
N GLN A 57 -17.08 -6.95 -9.32
CA GLN A 57 -17.58 -5.72 -9.92
C GLN A 57 -16.56 -4.59 -9.80
N ILE A 58 -15.94 -4.44 -8.62
CA ILE A 58 -14.89 -3.45 -8.38
C ILE A 58 -13.73 -3.69 -9.35
N SER A 59 -13.23 -4.92 -9.46
CA SER A 59 -12.12 -5.28 -10.35
C SER A 59 -12.38 -4.88 -11.81
N ARG A 60 -13.55 -5.26 -12.33
CA ARG A 60 -13.95 -4.90 -13.71
C ARG A 60 -14.06 -3.39 -13.90
N ALA A 61 -14.61 -2.70 -12.92
CA ALA A 61 -14.78 -1.25 -13.00
C ALA A 61 -13.43 -0.52 -12.94
N LEU A 62 -12.47 -1.00 -12.15
CA LEU A 62 -11.10 -0.48 -12.12
C LEU A 62 -10.38 -0.72 -13.45
N LYS A 63 -10.55 -1.88 -14.06
CA LYS A 63 -10.04 -2.15 -15.40
C LYS A 63 -10.65 -1.20 -16.45
N GLY A 64 -11.96 -0.94 -16.33
CA GLY A 64 -12.64 0.06 -17.16
C GLY A 64 -12.08 1.47 -16.98
N LEU A 65 -11.84 1.88 -15.72
CA LEU A 65 -11.28 3.17 -15.36
C LEU A 65 -9.87 3.35 -15.92
N ALA A 66 -9.00 2.35 -15.77
CA ALA A 66 -7.65 2.38 -16.32
C ALA A 66 -7.64 2.63 -17.83
N LYS A 67 -8.52 1.92 -18.57
CA LYS A 67 -8.67 2.09 -20.01
C LYS A 67 -9.27 3.44 -20.40
N GLU A 68 -10.24 3.92 -19.63
CA GLU A 68 -10.91 5.20 -19.90
C GLU A 68 -9.99 6.39 -19.75
N LEU A 69 -9.14 6.35 -18.73
CA LEU A 69 -8.23 7.46 -18.42
C LEU A 69 -6.86 7.31 -19.09
N ASP A 70 -6.57 6.12 -19.67
CA ASP A 70 -5.25 5.72 -20.17
C ASP A 70 -4.16 5.86 -19.11
N VAL A 71 -4.50 5.45 -17.87
CA VAL A 71 -3.64 5.53 -16.68
C VAL A 71 -3.55 4.16 -16.02
N PRO A 72 -2.34 3.67 -15.68
CA PRO A 72 -2.19 2.42 -14.95
C PRO A 72 -2.81 2.50 -13.56
N VAL A 73 -3.44 1.41 -13.13
CA VAL A 73 -4.01 1.24 -11.80
C VAL A 73 -3.29 0.11 -11.07
N ILE A 74 -2.69 0.41 -9.92
CA ILE A 74 -2.16 -0.59 -8.99
C ILE A 74 -3.17 -0.72 -7.86
N ALA A 75 -3.72 -1.92 -7.69
CA ALA A 75 -4.63 -2.22 -6.60
C ALA A 75 -4.01 -3.25 -5.67
N LEU A 76 -3.87 -2.90 -4.39
CA LEU A 76 -3.46 -3.84 -3.37
C LEU A 76 -4.64 -4.75 -3.03
N SER A 77 -4.35 -6.01 -2.78
CA SER A 77 -5.36 -7.01 -2.39
C SER A 77 -4.83 -7.91 -1.30
N GLN A 78 -5.66 -8.14 -0.30
CA GLN A 78 -5.35 -9.12 0.74
C GLN A 78 -5.56 -10.53 0.18
N LEU A 79 -4.64 -11.43 0.52
CA LEU A 79 -4.77 -12.85 0.19
C LEU A 79 -5.76 -13.55 1.13
N SER A 80 -6.32 -14.66 0.66
CA SER A 80 -7.11 -15.56 1.49
C SER A 80 -6.30 -16.07 2.68
N ARG A 81 -6.91 -16.14 3.87
CA ARG A 81 -6.29 -16.71 5.07
C ARG A 81 -5.91 -18.20 4.91
N ALA A 82 -6.43 -18.87 3.89
CA ALA A 82 -6.05 -20.23 3.55
C ALA A 82 -4.54 -20.40 3.29
N VAL A 83 -3.83 -19.34 2.85
CA VAL A 83 -2.38 -19.36 2.71
C VAL A 83 -1.68 -19.60 4.05
N GLU A 84 -2.16 -18.96 5.12
CA GLU A 84 -1.56 -19.06 6.46
C GLU A 84 -1.81 -20.43 7.11
N THR A 85 -2.95 -21.05 6.80
CA THR A 85 -3.35 -22.36 7.35
C THR A 85 -2.88 -23.53 6.51
N ARG A 86 -2.37 -23.29 5.29
CA ARG A 86 -1.85 -24.32 4.39
C ARG A 86 -0.66 -25.03 5.02
N GLY A 87 -0.67 -26.38 5.03
CA GLY A 87 0.49 -27.17 5.39
C GLY A 87 1.62 -27.03 4.37
N GLY A 88 2.86 -27.07 4.81
CA GLY A 88 4.04 -26.95 3.95
C GLY A 88 4.39 -25.52 3.56
N VAL A 89 4.81 -25.34 2.29
CA VAL A 89 5.28 -24.04 1.79
C VAL A 89 4.11 -23.07 1.66
N LYS A 90 4.19 -21.95 2.38
CA LYS A 90 3.18 -20.87 2.39
C LYS A 90 3.41 -19.82 1.29
N ARG A 91 4.06 -20.21 0.19
CA ARG A 91 4.30 -19.34 -0.95
C ARG A 91 2.98 -19.00 -1.65
N PRO A 92 2.68 -17.72 -1.89
CA PRO A 92 1.42 -17.30 -2.52
C PRO A 92 1.26 -17.85 -3.93
N GLN A 93 0.01 -18.16 -4.29
CA GLN A 93 -0.38 -18.67 -5.60
C GLN A 93 -1.64 -17.93 -6.11
N LEU A 94 -1.91 -17.98 -7.42
CA LEU A 94 -3.10 -17.35 -8.00
C LEU A 94 -4.40 -17.85 -7.37
N SER A 95 -4.46 -19.13 -6.98
CA SER A 95 -5.60 -19.71 -6.26
C SER A 95 -5.88 -19.04 -4.90
N ASP A 96 -4.91 -18.33 -4.34
CA ASP A 96 -5.06 -17.63 -3.05
C ASP A 96 -5.80 -16.30 -3.19
N LEU A 97 -6.03 -15.84 -4.42
CA LEU A 97 -6.96 -14.78 -4.78
C LEU A 97 -8.42 -15.26 -4.86
N ARG A 98 -8.74 -16.41 -4.32
CA ARG A 98 -9.95 -17.21 -4.59
C ARG A 98 -11.28 -16.53 -4.21
N GLU A 99 -11.29 -15.62 -3.26
CA GLU A 99 -12.46 -14.76 -2.99
C GLU A 99 -12.63 -13.68 -4.08
N SER A 100 -11.80 -13.72 -5.13
CA SER A 100 -11.67 -12.70 -6.14
C SER A 100 -11.18 -13.30 -7.47
N GLY A 101 -11.70 -14.43 -7.90
CA GLY A 101 -11.34 -15.05 -9.18
C GLY A 101 -11.42 -14.10 -10.37
N ALA A 102 -12.26 -13.08 -10.27
CA ALA A 102 -12.33 -12.00 -11.24
C ALA A 102 -11.06 -11.12 -11.24
N ILE A 103 -10.42 -10.88 -10.10
CA ILE A 103 -9.16 -10.11 -10.05
C ILE A 103 -8.11 -10.77 -10.93
N GLU A 104 -7.97 -12.10 -10.79
CA GLU A 104 -7.02 -12.84 -11.64
C GLU A 104 -7.34 -12.67 -13.12
N GLN A 105 -8.62 -12.72 -13.50
CA GLN A 105 -9.02 -12.60 -14.92
C GLN A 105 -8.83 -11.17 -15.46
N ASP A 106 -9.22 -10.16 -14.70
CA ASP A 106 -9.23 -8.77 -15.12
C ASP A 106 -7.84 -8.12 -15.12
N ALA A 107 -6.98 -8.48 -14.16
CA ALA A 107 -5.64 -7.93 -14.04
C ALA A 107 -4.74 -8.33 -15.22
N ASP A 108 -3.97 -7.40 -15.73
CA ASP A 108 -2.93 -7.69 -16.74
C ASP A 108 -1.70 -8.31 -16.09
N MET A 109 -1.42 -7.93 -14.85
CA MET A 109 -0.32 -8.44 -14.05
C MET A 109 -0.79 -8.75 -12.63
N VAL A 110 -0.35 -9.87 -12.08
CA VAL A 110 -0.53 -10.23 -10.67
C VAL A 110 0.84 -10.42 -10.06
N ILE A 111 1.10 -9.68 -8.99
CA ILE A 111 2.37 -9.69 -8.28
C ILE A 111 2.08 -10.07 -6.83
N PHE A 112 2.80 -11.07 -6.30
CA PHE A 112 2.81 -11.39 -4.89
C PHE A 112 4.10 -10.93 -4.24
N LEU A 113 3.99 -10.47 -3.00
CA LEU A 113 5.11 -10.24 -2.11
C LEU A 113 5.19 -11.39 -1.12
N TYR A 114 6.33 -12.05 -1.05
CA TYR A 114 6.54 -13.20 -0.17
C TYR A 114 7.82 -13.02 0.64
N ARG A 115 7.73 -13.25 1.94
CA ARG A 115 8.84 -13.21 2.89
C ARG A 115 8.92 -14.56 3.57
N PRO A 116 9.87 -15.44 3.19
CA PRO A 116 10.02 -16.78 3.79
C PRO A 116 10.22 -16.73 5.32
N GLU A 117 11.06 -15.83 5.78
CA GLU A 117 11.36 -15.65 7.21
C GLU A 117 10.12 -15.34 8.06
N TYR A 118 9.13 -14.62 7.52
CA TYR A 118 7.85 -14.34 8.21
C TYR A 118 7.12 -15.63 8.59
N TYR A 119 7.32 -16.71 7.83
CA TYR A 119 6.75 -18.03 8.07
C TYR A 119 7.73 -19.00 8.76
N GLY A 120 8.85 -18.48 9.29
CA GLY A 120 9.86 -19.30 9.97
C GLY A 120 10.74 -20.13 9.04
N ILE A 121 10.71 -19.84 7.74
CA ILE A 121 11.56 -20.51 6.75
C ILE A 121 12.89 -19.76 6.67
N THR A 122 13.96 -20.42 7.07
CA THR A 122 15.32 -19.86 7.12
C THR A 122 16.22 -20.30 5.98
N GLU A 123 15.78 -21.28 5.19
CA GLU A 123 16.53 -21.84 4.06
C GLU A 123 15.61 -21.96 2.84
N ASN A 124 16.11 -21.56 1.68
CA ASN A 124 15.42 -21.71 0.42
C ASN A 124 15.55 -23.14 -0.12
N GLU A 125 14.76 -23.51 -1.12
CA GLU A 125 14.82 -24.82 -1.78
C GLU A 125 16.20 -25.13 -2.39
N ASP A 126 16.96 -24.09 -2.76
CA ASP A 126 18.32 -24.19 -3.30
C ASP A 126 19.43 -24.25 -2.23
N GLY A 127 19.05 -24.37 -0.95
CA GLY A 127 19.98 -24.41 0.19
C GLY A 127 20.55 -23.06 0.60
N SER A 128 20.16 -21.96 -0.05
CA SER A 128 20.61 -20.61 0.30
C SER A 128 19.85 -20.07 1.51
N ASP A 129 20.48 -19.16 2.28
CA ASP A 129 19.86 -18.48 3.42
C ASP A 129 18.66 -17.62 2.95
N ALA A 130 17.49 -17.88 3.56
CA ALA A 130 16.26 -17.15 3.26
C ALA A 130 16.02 -15.97 4.21
N ARG A 131 16.80 -15.81 5.28
CA ARG A 131 16.67 -14.72 6.25
C ARG A 131 16.94 -13.38 5.63
N GLY A 132 16.14 -12.38 5.99
CA GLY A 132 16.25 -11.02 5.44
C GLY A 132 16.01 -10.96 3.93
N THR A 133 15.37 -11.98 3.34
CA THR A 133 15.02 -11.98 1.92
C THR A 133 13.52 -11.79 1.70
N ALA A 134 13.17 -11.30 0.53
CA ALA A 134 11.81 -11.24 0.04
C ALA A 134 11.76 -11.60 -1.44
N GLU A 135 10.64 -12.16 -1.88
CA GLU A 135 10.39 -12.48 -3.26
C GLU A 135 9.28 -11.59 -3.80
N VAL A 136 9.53 -10.97 -4.95
CA VAL A 136 8.52 -10.34 -5.80
C VAL A 136 8.18 -11.35 -6.89
N ILE A 137 7.01 -11.98 -6.77
CA ILE A 137 6.58 -13.07 -7.63
C ILE A 137 5.62 -12.51 -8.67
N ILE A 138 6.04 -12.41 -9.92
CA ILE A 138 5.16 -12.07 -11.03
C ILE A 138 4.46 -13.37 -11.45
N ALA A 139 3.29 -13.62 -10.87
CA ALA A 139 2.55 -14.85 -11.06
C ALA A 139 1.67 -14.84 -12.31
N LYS A 140 1.30 -13.66 -12.79
CA LYS A 140 0.62 -13.44 -14.07
C LYS A 140 1.21 -12.22 -14.74
N ASN A 141 1.47 -12.33 -16.04
CA ASN A 141 1.85 -11.20 -16.88
C ASN A 141 1.28 -11.42 -18.28
N ARG A 142 0.28 -10.64 -18.68
CA ARG A 142 -0.43 -10.81 -19.94
C ARG A 142 0.46 -10.53 -21.17
N HIS A 143 1.44 -9.64 -21.00
CA HIS A 143 2.29 -9.16 -22.09
C HIS A 143 3.77 -9.51 -21.91
N GLY A 144 4.11 -10.37 -20.94
CA GLY A 144 5.50 -10.73 -20.67
C GLY A 144 5.63 -12.03 -19.89
N ALA A 145 6.86 -12.33 -19.50
CA ALA A 145 7.17 -13.55 -18.75
C ALA A 145 6.72 -13.48 -17.31
N ILE A 146 6.37 -14.64 -16.74
CA ILE A 146 6.25 -14.83 -15.29
C ILE A 146 7.65 -15.08 -14.74
N GLN A 147 7.97 -14.48 -13.59
CA GLN A 147 9.28 -14.62 -12.96
C GLN A 147 9.22 -14.29 -11.47
N THR A 148 10.24 -14.71 -10.75
CA THR A 148 10.45 -14.32 -9.36
C THR A 148 11.73 -13.49 -9.25
N VAL A 149 11.63 -12.32 -8.62
CA VAL A 149 12.76 -11.47 -8.31
C VAL A 149 13.02 -11.55 -6.83
N ARG A 150 14.22 -11.98 -6.44
CA ARG A 150 14.65 -12.01 -5.04
C ARG A 150 15.25 -10.67 -4.66
N LEU A 151 14.75 -10.10 -3.58
CA LEU A 151 15.20 -8.85 -2.98
C LEU A 151 15.69 -9.10 -1.57
N ARG A 152 16.40 -8.14 -1.00
CA ARG A 152 16.68 -8.07 0.42
C ARG A 152 15.58 -7.27 1.11
N PHE A 153 15.17 -7.72 2.29
CA PHE A 153 14.21 -7.01 3.13
C PHE A 153 14.86 -6.62 4.46
N LEU A 154 14.82 -5.34 4.76
CA LEU A 154 15.32 -4.77 6.00
C LEU A 154 14.10 -4.55 6.91
N ASP A 155 13.88 -5.48 7.83
CA ASP A 155 12.70 -5.51 8.73
C ASP A 155 12.56 -4.26 9.59
N LYS A 156 13.68 -3.76 10.16
CA LYS A 156 13.73 -2.53 10.98
C LYS A 156 13.19 -1.29 10.26
N PHE A 157 13.27 -1.26 8.94
CA PHE A 157 12.89 -0.11 8.11
C PHE A 157 11.72 -0.44 7.18
N ALA A 158 11.17 -1.66 7.21
CA ALA A 158 10.19 -2.17 6.25
C ALA A 158 10.62 -1.91 4.78
N LYS A 159 11.94 -1.97 4.51
CA LYS A 159 12.54 -1.51 3.25
C LYS A 159 12.99 -2.70 2.40
N PHE A 160 12.58 -2.67 1.13
CA PHE A 160 13.11 -3.57 0.12
C PHE A 160 14.33 -2.94 -0.54
N THR A 161 15.39 -3.75 -0.75
CA THR A 161 16.60 -3.32 -1.45
C THR A 161 17.06 -4.41 -2.41
N ASN A 162 17.91 -4.05 -3.36
CA ASN A 162 18.55 -5.04 -4.21
C ASN A 162 19.39 -6.01 -3.37
N LYS A 163 19.48 -7.28 -3.83
CA LYS A 163 20.22 -8.33 -3.12
C LYS A 163 21.66 -7.91 -2.81
N ASP A 164 22.30 -7.21 -3.76
CA ASP A 164 23.72 -6.80 -3.69
C ASP A 164 23.90 -5.37 -3.14
N ALA A 165 22.82 -4.71 -2.69
CA ALA A 165 22.94 -3.38 -2.10
C ALA A 165 23.79 -3.44 -0.83
N LYS A 166 24.85 -2.64 -0.76
CA LYS A 166 25.59 -2.43 0.49
C LYS A 166 24.63 -1.77 1.48
N VAL A 167 24.32 -2.46 2.55
CA VAL A 167 23.60 -1.85 3.67
C VAL A 167 24.62 -1.01 4.41
N LEU A 168 24.58 0.30 4.19
CA LEU A 168 25.34 1.23 5.02
C LEU A 168 24.80 1.12 6.45
N PRO A 169 25.66 1.09 7.47
CA PRO A 169 25.22 1.15 8.86
C PRO A 169 24.34 2.39 9.07
N PRO A 170 23.38 2.34 10.01
CA PRO A 170 22.44 3.45 10.26
C PRO A 170 23.13 4.79 10.59
N GLU A 171 24.39 4.76 11.02
CA GLU A 171 25.18 5.95 11.34
C GLU A 171 25.63 6.78 10.11
N ALA A 172 25.55 6.22 8.91
CA ALA A 172 25.95 6.91 7.67
C ALA A 172 24.81 7.69 6.99
N GLU A 173 23.56 7.54 7.44
CA GLU A 173 22.38 8.24 6.89
C GLU A 173 21.87 9.39 7.80
N GLN A 174 22.64 9.81 8.81
CA GLN A 174 22.22 10.89 9.72
C GLN A 174 22.45 12.30 9.12
N GLU A 175 21.68 12.63 8.09
CA GLU A 175 21.11 13.97 8.00
C GLU A 175 19.60 13.87 8.34
N THR A 176 19.29 13.54 9.57
CA THR A 176 17.95 13.75 10.11
C THR A 176 17.70 15.25 10.22
N ARG A 177 17.01 15.81 9.23
CA ARG A 177 16.40 17.12 9.37
C ARG A 177 15.25 16.98 10.35
N THR A 178 15.51 17.30 11.61
CA THR A 178 14.45 17.48 12.61
C THR A 178 13.68 18.73 12.24
N PHE A 179 12.44 18.56 11.80
CA PHE A 179 11.51 19.66 11.71
C PHE A 179 10.87 19.80 13.10
N SER A 180 11.20 20.87 13.82
CA SER A 180 10.46 21.24 15.00
C SER A 180 9.04 21.61 14.59
N SER A 181 8.06 20.96 15.22
CA SER A 181 6.65 21.32 15.06
C SER A 181 6.41 22.71 15.65
N ARG A 182 5.93 23.66 14.85
CA ARG A 182 5.53 25.00 15.33
C ARG A 182 4.23 25.02 16.14
N ILE A 183 3.65 23.86 16.43
CA ILE A 183 2.38 23.77 17.17
C ILE A 183 2.53 24.18 18.63
N ASN A 184 3.75 24.18 19.19
CA ASN A 184 4.00 24.57 20.59
C ASN A 184 4.62 25.97 20.75
N ASP A 185 4.76 26.75 19.66
CA ASP A 185 5.34 28.10 19.74
C ASP A 185 4.28 29.18 20.09
N ASP A 186 3.01 28.82 20.26
CA ASP A 186 1.91 29.76 20.58
C ASP A 186 1.68 29.97 22.07
N ASP A 187 2.48 29.38 22.98
CA ASP A 187 2.32 29.58 24.44
C ASP A 187 2.89 30.90 24.99
N ASP A 188 3.55 31.73 24.15
CA ASP A 188 4.13 33.01 24.58
C ASP A 188 3.19 34.22 24.42
N ILE A 189 1.93 34.06 23.99
CA ILE A 189 0.99 35.18 23.80
C ILE A 189 0.18 35.51 25.07
N LEU A 190 0.23 34.71 26.13
CA LEU A 190 -0.52 34.92 27.37
C LEU A 190 0.33 35.42 28.57
N GLY A 191 1.61 35.77 28.34
CA GLY A 191 2.55 36.23 29.36
C GLY A 191 2.50 37.72 29.69
N GLY A 192 1.39 38.46 29.43
CA GLY A 192 1.35 39.90 29.52
C GLY A 192 0.23 40.54 30.36
N LEU A 193 -0.36 39.84 31.35
CA LEU A 193 -1.33 40.46 32.28
C LEU A 193 -1.00 40.09 33.72
N SER A 194 -0.04 40.79 34.30
CA SER A 194 0.11 40.88 35.75
C SER A 194 -0.99 41.80 36.32
N PRO A 195 -1.78 41.39 37.29
CA PRO A 195 -2.69 42.30 37.96
C PRO A 195 -1.90 43.28 38.82
N LYS A 196 -2.05 44.57 38.56
CA LYS A 196 -1.63 45.64 39.49
C LYS A 196 -2.42 45.48 40.75
N THR A 197 -1.72 45.23 41.85
CA THR A 197 -2.24 45.42 43.20
C THR A 197 -2.32 46.92 43.47
N ASP A 198 -3.51 47.47 43.41
CA ASP A 198 -3.78 48.78 43.98
C ASP A 198 -3.91 48.61 45.51
N ASP A 199 -2.95 49.19 46.25
CA ASP A 199 -3.04 49.51 47.64
C ASP A 199 -4.16 50.54 47.84
N ALA A 200 -5.19 50.17 48.60
CA ALA A 200 -6.13 51.10 49.13
C ALA A 200 -6.01 51.08 50.68
N PRO A 201 -5.79 52.23 51.32
CA PRO A 201 -5.74 52.32 52.78
C PRO A 201 -7.16 52.47 53.35
N PHE A 202 -7.37 51.80 54.44
CA PHE A 202 -8.35 51.86 55.56
C PHE A 202 -9.03 50.52 55.82
#